data_ce2fd7601ce6723c6de20de576d34748
#
_entry.id   ce2fd7601ce6723c6de20de576d34748
#
_cell.length_a   1.000
_cell.length_b   1.000
_cell.length_c   1.000
_cell.angle_alpha   90.00
_cell.angle_beta   90.00
_cell.angle_gamma   90.00
#
_symmetry.space_group_name_H-M   'P 1'
#
loop_
_entity.id
_entity.type
_entity.pdbx_description
1 polymer ?
#
loop_
_entity_poly.entity_id
_entity_poly.type
_entity_poly.pdbx_seq_one_letter_code
_entity_poly.pdbx_strand_id
1 'polypeptide(L)'
;MKYLFIIMLSIFGFSKNKAQAKSIHSFKVEALDGSTIDFSKFKGKKILVVNTASECGFTPQYADLEKLYEAYKTKLVVVGFPANNFGGQEPGANHEIATFCQKNYGVTFPMAAKISVKGGDIAPIYKFLTQKKENGVKDTEVKWNFTKILLDEKGHILDSFESKITPMSENITKYLK
;
A
#
# COMPACT_ATOMS: atom_id res chain seq x y z
N MET A 1 -64.25 18.33 -32.71
CA MET A 1 -63.30 17.35 -32.19
C MET A 1 -61.96 18.04 -32.05
N LYS A 2 -61.51 18.35 -30.81
CA LYS A 2 -60.22 19.00 -30.53
C LYS A 2 -59.26 17.90 -30.01
N TYR A 3 -58.20 17.59 -30.76
CA TYR A 3 -57.13 16.65 -30.34
C TYR A 3 -56.15 17.40 -29.46
N LEU A 4 -56.04 16.95 -28.21
CA LEU A 4 -55.08 17.45 -27.23
C LEU A 4 -53.81 16.60 -27.35
N PHE A 5 -52.70 17.16 -27.89
CA PHE A 5 -51.38 16.54 -27.93
C PHE A 5 -50.71 16.71 -26.57
N ILE A 6 -50.59 15.61 -25.83
CA ILE A 6 -49.79 15.57 -24.60
C ILE A 6 -48.34 15.27 -25.01
N ILE A 7 -47.46 16.29 -24.87
CA ILE A 7 -46.03 16.14 -25.04
C ILE A 7 -45.46 15.55 -23.74
N MET A 8 -45.08 14.28 -23.77
CA MET A 8 -44.38 13.62 -22.69
C MET A 8 -42.91 14.06 -22.72
N LEU A 9 -42.53 14.97 -21.82
CA LEU A 9 -41.15 15.42 -21.64
C LEU A 9 -40.40 14.35 -20.83
N SER A 10 -39.64 13.45 -21.49
CA SER A 10 -38.77 12.48 -20.84
C SER A 10 -37.54 13.20 -20.29
N ILE A 11 -37.49 13.40 -18.98
CA ILE A 11 -36.33 13.92 -18.26
C ILE A 11 -35.28 12.80 -18.21
N PHE A 12 -34.32 12.83 -19.15
CA PHE A 12 -33.11 11.99 -19.07
C PHE A 12 -32.26 12.54 -17.92
N GLY A 13 -32.38 11.94 -16.76
CA GLY A 13 -31.51 12.19 -15.62
C GLY A 13 -30.08 11.74 -15.95
N PHE A 14 -29.21 12.70 -16.26
CA PHE A 14 -27.75 12.44 -16.30
C PHE A 14 -27.26 12.07 -14.88
N SER A 15 -27.22 10.79 -14.58
CA SER A 15 -26.48 10.29 -13.41
C SER A 15 -24.98 10.61 -13.65
N LYS A 16 -24.46 11.62 -12.95
CA LYS A 16 -23.00 11.84 -12.87
C LYS A 16 -22.41 10.64 -12.15
N ASN A 17 -21.92 9.65 -12.91
CA ASN A 17 -21.03 8.64 -12.37
C ASN A 17 -19.86 9.36 -11.72
N LYS A 18 -19.87 9.51 -10.39
CA LYS A 18 -18.68 9.86 -9.63
C LYS A 18 -17.68 8.74 -9.94
N ALA A 19 -16.62 9.08 -10.65
CA ALA A 19 -15.51 8.15 -10.85
C ALA A 19 -15.13 7.61 -9.47
N GLN A 20 -15.31 6.30 -9.28
CA GLN A 20 -14.99 5.65 -8.01
C GLN A 20 -13.50 5.85 -7.76
N ALA A 21 -13.13 6.40 -6.59
CA ALA A 21 -11.74 6.62 -6.23
C ALA A 21 -10.98 5.29 -6.42
N LYS A 22 -9.86 5.35 -7.13
CA LYS A 22 -9.01 4.17 -7.34
C LYS A 22 -8.60 3.62 -5.97
N SER A 23 -8.58 2.31 -5.82
CA SER A 23 -8.27 1.62 -4.58
C SER A 23 -7.06 0.70 -4.79
N ILE A 24 -6.22 0.52 -3.76
CA ILE A 24 -5.10 -0.43 -3.80
C ILE A 24 -5.58 -1.86 -4.09
N HIS A 25 -6.84 -2.17 -3.82
CA HIS A 25 -7.43 -3.49 -4.06
C HIS A 25 -7.50 -3.89 -5.54
N SER A 26 -7.22 -2.98 -6.48
CA SER A 26 -7.11 -3.29 -7.91
C SER A 26 -5.74 -3.83 -8.31
N PHE A 27 -4.75 -3.80 -7.40
CA PHE A 27 -3.38 -4.22 -7.71
C PHE A 27 -3.14 -5.69 -7.40
N LYS A 28 -2.31 -6.29 -8.25
CA LYS A 28 -1.63 -7.57 -8.04
C LYS A 28 -0.16 -7.34 -8.27
N VAL A 29 0.67 -7.83 -7.38
CA VAL A 29 2.13 -7.72 -7.47
C VAL A 29 2.78 -9.07 -7.26
N GLU A 30 3.96 -9.26 -7.79
CA GLU A 30 4.76 -10.45 -7.55
C GLU A 30 5.30 -10.43 -6.10
N ALA A 31 5.35 -11.58 -5.45
CA ALA A 31 5.96 -11.78 -4.15
C ALA A 31 7.43 -12.20 -4.28
N LEU A 32 8.21 -12.16 -3.18
CA LEU A 32 9.61 -12.60 -3.16
C LEU A 32 9.82 -14.06 -3.62
N ASP A 33 8.83 -14.91 -3.42
CA ASP A 33 8.84 -16.34 -3.83
C ASP A 33 8.30 -16.60 -5.23
N GLY A 34 7.99 -15.52 -6.00
CA GLY A 34 7.42 -15.59 -7.34
C GLY A 34 5.91 -15.81 -7.38
N SER A 35 5.24 -15.98 -6.23
CA SER A 35 3.79 -16.03 -6.16
C SER A 35 3.15 -14.65 -6.36
N THR A 36 1.82 -14.55 -6.29
CA THR A 36 1.10 -13.29 -6.48
C THR A 36 0.47 -12.82 -5.18
N ILE A 37 0.79 -11.59 -4.77
CA ILE A 37 0.06 -10.84 -3.74
C ILE A 37 -1.11 -10.13 -4.42
N ASP A 38 -2.33 -10.59 -4.19
CA ASP A 38 -3.57 -9.99 -4.70
C ASP A 38 -4.20 -9.11 -3.60
N PHE A 39 -4.09 -7.80 -3.75
CA PHE A 39 -4.61 -6.85 -2.76
C PHE A 39 -6.14 -6.90 -2.61
N SER A 40 -6.86 -7.46 -3.58
CA SER A 40 -8.31 -7.64 -3.45
C SER A 40 -8.71 -8.57 -2.30
N LYS A 41 -7.80 -9.47 -1.89
CA LYS A 41 -7.98 -10.39 -0.75
C LYS A 41 -7.87 -9.69 0.60
N PHE A 42 -7.41 -8.44 0.65
CA PHE A 42 -7.24 -7.67 1.87
C PHE A 42 -8.40 -6.71 2.15
N LYS A 43 -9.46 -6.74 1.34
CA LYS A 43 -10.68 -5.94 1.58
C LYS A 43 -11.22 -6.17 2.99
N GLY A 44 -11.62 -5.08 3.65
CA GLY A 44 -12.12 -5.12 5.03
C GLY A 44 -11.05 -5.07 6.10
N LYS A 45 -9.76 -5.07 5.73
CA LYS A 45 -8.63 -4.82 6.64
C LYS A 45 -7.91 -3.54 6.22
N LYS A 46 -7.34 -2.85 7.19
CA LYS A 46 -6.35 -1.81 6.90
C LYS A 46 -5.10 -2.43 6.30
N ILE A 47 -4.37 -1.66 5.51
CA ILE A 47 -3.14 -2.14 4.87
C ILE A 47 -2.02 -1.15 5.19
N LEU A 48 -0.92 -1.64 5.77
CA LEU A 48 0.31 -0.87 5.97
C LEU A 48 1.33 -1.30 4.93
N VAL A 49 1.57 -0.43 3.94
CA VAL A 49 2.62 -0.62 2.94
C VAL A 49 3.91 0.02 3.44
N VAL A 50 5.02 -0.71 3.35
CA VAL A 50 6.34 -0.26 3.81
C VAL A 50 7.38 -0.55 2.75
N ASN A 51 8.16 0.44 2.31
CA ASN A 51 9.35 0.17 1.50
C ASN A 51 10.53 -0.20 2.39
N THR A 52 11.17 -1.31 2.10
CA THR A 52 12.15 -1.94 3.00
C THR A 52 13.53 -2.05 2.35
N ALA A 53 14.56 -2.25 3.17
CA ALA A 53 15.92 -2.54 2.74
C ALA A 53 16.68 -3.33 3.80
N SER A 54 17.60 -4.21 3.37
CA SER A 54 18.37 -5.12 4.25
C SER A 54 19.57 -4.44 4.89
N GLU A 55 20.12 -3.37 4.29
CA GLU A 55 21.37 -2.71 4.71
C GLU A 55 21.15 -1.27 5.19
N CYS A 56 20.01 -1.00 5.84
CA CYS A 56 19.62 0.32 6.32
C CYS A 56 19.71 0.41 7.85
N GLY A 57 20.03 1.57 8.39
CA GLY A 57 19.96 1.80 9.84
C GLY A 57 18.58 1.58 10.45
N PHE A 58 17.50 1.60 9.64
CA PHE A 58 16.13 1.30 10.06
C PHE A 58 15.74 -0.18 9.88
N THR A 59 16.61 -1.05 9.37
CA THR A 59 16.33 -2.48 9.16
C THR A 59 15.82 -3.22 10.43
N PRO A 60 16.26 -2.88 11.66
CA PRO A 60 15.69 -3.47 12.87
C PRO A 60 14.17 -3.30 13.03
N GLN A 61 13.54 -2.34 12.31
CA GLN A 61 12.08 -2.18 12.33
C GLN A 61 11.31 -3.38 11.75
N TYR A 62 11.95 -4.30 11.04
CA TYR A 62 11.31 -5.56 10.64
C TYR A 62 10.72 -6.32 11.85
N ALA A 63 11.43 -6.34 12.98
CA ALA A 63 10.94 -6.99 14.20
C ALA A 63 9.65 -6.33 14.73
N ASP A 64 9.57 -5.00 14.70
CA ASP A 64 8.37 -4.29 15.14
C ASP A 64 7.23 -4.36 14.11
N LEU A 65 7.54 -4.46 12.80
CA LEU A 65 6.54 -4.72 11.76
C LEU A 65 5.91 -6.10 11.95
N GLU A 66 6.71 -7.12 12.27
CA GLU A 66 6.21 -8.46 12.55
C GLU A 66 5.33 -8.48 13.80
N LYS A 67 5.78 -7.84 14.90
CA LYS A 67 4.96 -7.69 16.12
C LYS A 67 3.63 -7.01 15.84
N LEU A 68 3.64 -5.92 15.04
CA LEU A 68 2.44 -5.20 14.66
C LEU A 68 1.49 -6.10 13.85
N TYR A 69 2.05 -6.82 12.87
CA TYR A 69 1.28 -7.74 12.03
C TYR A 69 0.60 -8.82 12.86
N GLU A 70 1.34 -9.52 13.73
CA GLU A 70 0.81 -10.56 14.60
C GLU A 70 -0.25 -10.03 15.58
N ALA A 71 0.00 -8.86 16.20
CA ALA A 71 -0.94 -8.27 17.17
C ALA A 71 -2.27 -7.85 16.54
N TYR A 72 -2.26 -7.45 15.26
CA TYR A 72 -3.43 -6.88 14.59
C TYR A 72 -3.86 -7.64 13.32
N LYS A 73 -3.44 -8.88 13.12
CA LYS A 73 -3.69 -9.67 11.89
C LYS A 73 -5.17 -9.84 11.50
N THR A 74 -6.09 -9.63 12.42
CA THR A 74 -7.53 -9.63 12.12
C THR A 74 -8.00 -8.32 11.48
N LYS A 75 -7.30 -7.19 11.74
CA LYS A 75 -7.67 -5.84 11.32
C LYS A 75 -6.68 -5.20 10.33
N LEU A 76 -5.45 -5.71 10.30
CA LEU A 76 -4.33 -5.13 9.55
C LEU A 76 -3.63 -6.20 8.71
N VAL A 77 -3.22 -5.81 7.51
CA VAL A 77 -2.21 -6.52 6.72
C VAL A 77 -1.00 -5.59 6.56
N VAL A 78 0.20 -6.10 6.83
CA VAL A 78 1.46 -5.42 6.48
C VAL A 78 1.93 -5.99 5.15
N VAL A 79 2.40 -5.14 4.23
CA VAL A 79 3.01 -5.56 2.97
C VAL A 79 4.34 -4.82 2.80
N GLY A 80 5.44 -5.58 2.80
CA GLY A 80 6.78 -5.06 2.58
C GLY A 80 7.14 -5.02 1.10
N PHE A 81 7.81 -3.95 0.68
CA PHE A 81 8.33 -3.76 -0.68
C PHE A 81 9.83 -3.47 -0.62
N PRO A 82 10.69 -4.45 -0.84
CA PRO A 82 12.12 -4.22 -0.97
C PRO A 82 12.41 -3.22 -2.10
N ALA A 83 13.26 -2.24 -1.83
CA ALA A 83 13.56 -1.17 -2.78
C ALA A 83 15.02 -0.70 -2.68
N ASN A 84 15.71 -0.66 -3.82
CA ASN A 84 17.13 -0.26 -3.88
C ASN A 84 17.33 1.24 -4.20
N ASN A 85 16.24 2.05 -4.13
CA ASN A 85 16.26 3.47 -4.53
C ASN A 85 17.02 4.39 -3.57
N PHE A 86 17.32 3.94 -2.35
CA PHE A 86 17.92 4.78 -1.31
C PHE A 86 19.28 4.21 -0.90
N GLY A 87 20.34 4.80 -1.46
CA GLY A 87 21.71 4.47 -1.13
C GLY A 87 22.17 3.06 -1.54
N GLY A 88 21.42 2.39 -2.42
CA GLY A 88 21.78 1.02 -2.82
C GLY A 88 21.64 -0.03 -1.71
N GLN A 89 20.83 0.25 -0.68
CA GLN A 89 20.74 -0.54 0.56
C GLN A 89 19.89 -1.82 0.46
N GLU A 90 19.45 -2.20 -0.76
CA GLU A 90 18.77 -3.47 -1.03
C GLU A 90 19.37 -4.14 -2.27
N PRO A 91 20.68 -4.52 -2.24
CA PRO A 91 21.36 -5.04 -3.42
C PRO A 91 20.91 -6.47 -3.79
N GLY A 92 20.48 -7.27 -2.80
CA GLY A 92 20.18 -8.70 -2.94
C GLY A 92 19.11 -9.02 -3.97
N ALA A 93 19.12 -10.26 -4.48
CA ALA A 93 18.05 -10.83 -5.28
C ALA A 93 16.85 -11.21 -4.38
N ASN A 94 15.65 -11.40 -4.97
CA ASN A 94 14.43 -11.69 -4.20
C ASN A 94 14.58 -12.85 -3.20
N HIS A 95 15.24 -13.95 -3.59
CA HIS A 95 15.44 -15.12 -2.72
C HIS A 95 16.39 -14.83 -1.55
N GLU A 96 17.40 -13.96 -1.76
CA GLU A 96 18.33 -13.54 -0.70
C GLU A 96 17.61 -12.65 0.31
N ILE A 97 16.79 -11.73 -0.17
CA ILE A 97 15.94 -10.85 0.67
C ILE A 97 14.95 -11.68 1.49
N ALA A 98 14.27 -12.66 0.87
CA ALA A 98 13.35 -13.55 1.56
C ALA A 98 14.05 -14.31 2.70
N THR A 99 15.23 -14.87 2.41
CA THR A 99 16.06 -15.58 3.39
C THR A 99 16.51 -14.66 4.53
N PHE A 100 16.94 -13.45 4.20
CA PHE A 100 17.37 -12.44 5.17
C PHE A 100 16.22 -12.07 6.13
N CYS A 101 15.05 -11.73 5.59
CA CYS A 101 13.89 -11.33 6.38
C CYS A 101 13.43 -12.45 7.32
N GLN A 102 13.35 -13.68 6.84
CA GLN A 102 12.92 -14.81 7.64
C GLN A 102 13.95 -15.17 8.73
N LYS A 103 15.22 -15.31 8.37
CA LYS A 103 16.26 -15.78 9.33
C LYS A 103 16.55 -14.76 10.43
N ASN A 104 16.56 -13.46 10.09
CA ASN A 104 16.98 -12.43 11.04
C ASN A 104 15.82 -11.82 11.84
N TYR A 105 14.60 -11.83 11.28
CA TYR A 105 13.47 -11.12 11.87
C TYR A 105 12.18 -11.96 11.99
N GLY A 106 12.17 -13.20 11.47
CA GLY A 106 11.01 -14.08 11.51
C GLY A 106 9.82 -13.52 10.73
N VAL A 107 10.06 -12.73 9.67
CA VAL A 107 8.99 -12.07 8.90
C VAL A 107 8.02 -13.10 8.32
N THR A 108 6.74 -12.94 8.64
CA THR A 108 5.62 -13.76 8.14
C THR A 108 4.60 -12.95 7.34
N PHE A 109 4.62 -11.61 7.43
CA PHE A 109 3.76 -10.78 6.60
C PHE A 109 4.19 -10.81 5.12
N PRO A 110 3.25 -10.56 4.18
CA PRO A 110 3.53 -10.55 2.75
C PRO A 110 4.68 -9.62 2.35
N MET A 111 5.65 -10.17 1.61
CA MET A 111 6.77 -9.43 1.03
C MET A 111 6.69 -9.49 -0.49
N ALA A 112 6.59 -8.33 -1.13
CA ALA A 112 6.61 -8.21 -2.58
C ALA A 112 8.04 -8.40 -3.14
N ALA A 113 8.14 -8.78 -4.41
CA ALA A 113 9.39 -8.73 -5.15
C ALA A 113 9.98 -7.31 -5.12
N LYS A 114 11.30 -7.19 -5.24
CA LYS A 114 12.00 -5.91 -5.26
C LYS A 114 11.54 -5.05 -6.43
N ILE A 115 11.13 -3.81 -6.14
CA ILE A 115 10.64 -2.85 -7.14
C ILE A 115 11.26 -1.47 -6.95
N SER A 116 11.09 -0.59 -7.95
CA SER A 116 11.39 0.83 -7.78
C SER A 116 10.21 1.56 -7.13
N VAL A 117 10.48 2.33 -6.08
CA VAL A 117 9.49 3.11 -5.32
C VAL A 117 9.59 4.60 -5.57
N LYS A 118 10.59 5.04 -6.37
CA LYS A 118 10.87 6.45 -6.69
C LYS A 118 11.59 6.57 -8.04
N GLY A 119 11.49 7.74 -8.66
CA GLY A 119 12.19 8.01 -9.92
C GLY A 119 11.38 7.71 -11.18
N GLY A 120 12.03 7.67 -12.34
CA GLY A 120 11.37 7.52 -13.63
C GLY A 120 10.75 6.14 -13.85
N ASP A 121 11.30 5.13 -13.23
CA ASP A 121 10.90 3.72 -13.27
C ASP A 121 10.00 3.28 -12.12
N ILE A 122 9.48 4.23 -11.35
CA ILE A 122 8.58 3.98 -10.22
C ILE A 122 7.43 3.04 -10.60
N ALA A 123 7.27 1.97 -9.83
CA ALA A 123 6.26 0.94 -10.05
C ALA A 123 4.82 1.50 -9.98
N PRO A 124 3.87 0.95 -10.77
CA PRO A 124 2.48 1.45 -10.82
C PRO A 124 1.80 1.54 -9.45
N ILE A 125 2.02 0.57 -8.56
CA ILE A 125 1.46 0.58 -7.22
C ILE A 125 2.02 1.75 -6.39
N TYR A 126 3.30 2.10 -6.54
CA TYR A 126 3.89 3.25 -5.86
C TYR A 126 3.48 4.59 -6.49
N LYS A 127 3.17 4.65 -7.79
CA LYS A 127 2.50 5.82 -8.38
C LYS A 127 1.16 6.07 -7.71
N PHE A 128 0.36 5.00 -7.52
CA PHE A 128 -0.89 5.08 -6.79
C PHE A 128 -0.68 5.56 -5.34
N LEU A 129 0.27 4.98 -4.62
CA LEU A 129 0.53 5.31 -3.22
C LEU A 129 1.04 6.75 -3.01
N THR A 130 1.71 7.34 -4.01
CA THR A 130 2.42 8.61 -3.84
C THR A 130 1.83 9.78 -4.61
N GLN A 131 0.97 9.56 -5.62
CA GLN A 131 0.49 10.62 -6.50
C GLN A 131 -1.02 10.80 -6.40
N LYS A 132 -1.47 12.00 -5.99
CA LYS A 132 -2.88 12.36 -5.90
C LYS A 132 -3.66 12.10 -7.19
N LYS A 133 -3.05 12.34 -8.36
CA LYS A 133 -3.68 12.08 -9.66
C LYS A 133 -4.03 10.60 -9.87
N GLU A 134 -3.33 9.68 -9.18
CA GLU A 134 -3.56 8.25 -9.24
C GLU A 134 -4.50 7.75 -8.15
N ASN A 135 -4.36 8.26 -6.91
CA ASN A 135 -5.15 7.80 -5.77
C ASN A 135 -6.42 8.64 -5.48
N GLY A 136 -6.49 9.87 -5.99
CA GLY A 136 -7.62 10.78 -5.76
C GLY A 136 -7.65 11.44 -4.39
N VAL A 137 -6.67 11.17 -3.51
CA VAL A 137 -6.66 11.61 -2.10
C VAL A 137 -5.60 12.68 -1.84
N LYS A 138 -4.31 12.29 -1.88
CA LYS A 138 -3.20 13.19 -1.58
C LYS A 138 -1.90 12.73 -2.25
N ASP A 139 -0.97 13.67 -2.40
CA ASP A 139 0.42 13.35 -2.70
C ASP A 139 1.12 12.90 -1.42
N THR A 140 2.01 11.91 -1.53
CA THR A 140 2.81 11.35 -0.44
C THR A 140 4.22 11.15 -0.94
N GLU A 141 5.23 11.52 -0.17
CA GLU A 141 6.62 11.32 -0.56
C GLU A 141 7.26 10.16 0.18
N VAL A 142 7.89 9.24 -0.56
CA VAL A 142 8.80 8.25 0.00
C VAL A 142 10.19 8.87 0.05
N LYS A 143 10.58 9.38 1.23
CA LYS A 143 11.85 10.10 1.42
C LYS A 143 13.02 9.17 1.65
N TRP A 144 12.78 8.02 2.29
CA TRP A 144 13.81 7.05 2.66
C TRP A 144 13.22 5.65 2.84
N ASN A 145 14.09 4.64 3.06
CA ASN A 145 13.68 3.29 3.44
C ASN A 145 12.83 3.31 4.72
N PHE A 146 11.93 2.36 4.86
CA PHE A 146 10.99 2.24 5.97
C PHE A 146 10.00 3.41 6.12
N THR A 147 9.68 4.12 5.02
CA THR A 147 8.49 4.97 4.94
C THR A 147 7.26 4.06 4.94
N LYS A 148 6.25 4.40 5.74
CA LYS A 148 5.01 3.62 5.86
C LYS A 148 3.85 4.43 5.30
N ILE A 149 2.96 3.75 4.56
CA ILE A 149 1.72 4.33 4.03
C ILE A 149 0.58 3.44 4.51
N LEU A 150 -0.32 4.02 5.29
CA LEU A 150 -1.49 3.33 5.84
C LEU A 150 -2.71 3.59 4.96
N LEU A 151 -3.42 2.52 4.64
CA LEU A 151 -4.67 2.57 3.89
C LEU A 151 -5.83 2.05 4.76
N ASP A 152 -7.01 2.57 4.49
CA ASP A 152 -8.26 2.15 5.13
C ASP A 152 -8.75 0.79 4.59
N GLU A 153 -9.85 0.29 5.14
CA GLU A 153 -10.47 -0.99 4.79
C GLU A 153 -11.02 -1.03 3.36
N LYS A 154 -11.19 0.15 2.74
CA LYS A 154 -11.61 0.31 1.33
C LYS A 154 -10.41 0.43 0.39
N GLY A 155 -9.19 0.47 0.95
CA GLY A 155 -7.94 0.57 0.21
C GLY A 155 -7.61 1.99 -0.27
N HIS A 156 -8.10 3.03 0.41
CA HIS A 156 -7.73 4.42 0.17
C HIS A 156 -6.65 4.88 1.14
N ILE A 157 -5.80 5.81 0.69
CA ILE A 157 -4.75 6.39 1.55
C ILE A 157 -5.39 7.07 2.76
N LEU A 158 -4.98 6.63 3.95
CA LEU A 158 -5.40 7.19 5.24
C LEU A 158 -4.33 8.11 5.79
N ASP A 159 -3.10 7.59 5.95
CA ASP A 159 -1.97 8.37 6.48
C ASP A 159 -0.62 7.86 5.96
N SER A 160 0.46 8.60 6.25
CA SER A 160 1.82 8.22 5.92
C SER A 160 2.79 8.63 7.03
N PHE A 161 3.83 7.81 7.25
CA PHE A 161 4.77 7.98 8.36
C PHE A 161 6.20 7.88 7.86
N GLU A 162 7.04 8.80 8.29
CA GLU A 162 8.47 8.81 7.99
C GLU A 162 9.18 7.60 8.62
N SER A 163 10.37 7.31 8.13
CA SER A 163 11.22 6.18 8.58
C SER A 163 11.41 6.11 10.08
N LYS A 164 11.59 7.27 10.75
CA LYS A 164 11.81 7.36 12.20
C LYS A 164 10.62 6.97 13.08
N ILE A 165 9.41 6.97 12.52
CA ILE A 165 8.20 6.54 13.24
C ILE A 165 8.20 5.01 13.30
N THR A 166 8.36 4.46 14.50
CA THR A 166 8.40 3.00 14.70
C THR A 166 7.02 2.37 14.49
N PRO A 167 6.94 1.14 13.99
CA PRO A 167 5.67 0.47 13.68
C PRO A 167 4.73 0.36 14.88
N MET A 168 5.26 0.10 16.08
CA MET A 168 4.47 -0.06 17.31
C MET A 168 4.13 1.27 18.01
N SER A 169 4.54 2.41 17.46
CA SER A 169 4.23 3.73 18.04
C SER A 169 2.73 4.04 18.01
N GLU A 170 2.29 4.90 18.93
CA GLU A 170 0.89 5.35 18.98
C GLU A 170 0.47 6.09 17.70
N ASN A 171 1.41 6.70 16.99
CA ASN A 171 1.13 7.34 15.71
C ASN A 171 0.44 6.37 14.73
N ILE A 172 0.80 5.09 14.75
CA ILE A 172 0.23 4.03 13.89
C ILE A 172 -0.88 3.27 14.63
N THR A 173 -0.61 2.81 15.86
CA THR A 173 -1.53 1.92 16.57
C THR A 173 -2.86 2.57 16.95
N LYS A 174 -2.95 3.90 17.05
CA LYS A 174 -4.22 4.63 17.25
C LYS A 174 -5.27 4.34 16.18
N TYR A 175 -4.85 4.03 14.96
CA TYR A 175 -5.74 3.67 13.85
C TYR A 175 -6.25 2.22 13.92
N LEU A 176 -5.70 1.39 14.79
CA LEU A 176 -5.96 -0.05 14.90
C LEU A 176 -6.80 -0.44 16.13
N LYS A 177 -7.07 0.54 16.98
CA LYS A 177 -7.90 0.38 18.20
C LYS A 177 -9.38 0.20 17.86
#